data_7d6a4fd80972ec75cf197ed24a5f4e47
#
_entry.id   7d6a4fd80972ec75cf197ed24a5f4e47
#
_cell.length_a   1.000
_cell.length_b   1.000
_cell.length_c   1.000
_cell.angle_alpha   90.00
_cell.angle_beta   90.00
_cell.angle_gamma   90.00
#
_symmetry.space_group_name_H-M   'P 1'
#
loop_
_entity.id
_entity.type
_entity.pdbx_description
1 polymer ?
#
loop_
_entity_poly.entity_id
_entity_poly.type
_entity_poly.pdbx_seq_one_letter_code
_entity_poly.pdbx_strand_id
1 'polypeptide(L)'
;MVVIKFLGNEYSVIQLAVFRNIAGVIPLILLILLTKEYFTIFKNLNKTFITLSFFRGLGFLAMNIFIFISVINLEFATAMTLTFSSPFFIVIFSIFFLKDKIGIYRWSAIFIGFLGVVLIMKPTSEIFNFYSIFPILTAIAWAMTVIILKFIPEGHSTAKIQLFTLIFNVIGGVILYFITSGHVEIKSIEDFFLMTLTGILGGTAAILFIYSYRLISASKMASFEY
;
A
#
# COMPACT_ATOMS: atom_id res chain seq x y z
N MET A 1 5.99 -4.38 -9.13
CA MET A 1 6.71 -5.34 -8.23
C MET A 1 7.89 -6.04 -8.91
N VAL A 2 7.78 -6.48 -10.16
CA VAL A 2 8.92 -7.08 -10.90
C VAL A 2 10.14 -6.17 -10.90
N VAL A 3 9.97 -4.88 -11.20
CA VAL A 3 11.06 -3.87 -11.16
C VAL A 3 11.72 -3.80 -9.78
N ILE A 4 10.95 -3.88 -8.69
CA ILE A 4 11.49 -3.88 -7.32
C ILE A 4 12.32 -5.14 -7.05
N LYS A 5 11.91 -6.30 -7.56
CA LYS A 5 12.70 -7.53 -7.46
C LYS A 5 14.04 -7.40 -8.18
N PHE A 6 14.05 -6.78 -9.36
CA PHE A 6 15.27 -6.53 -10.13
C PHE A 6 16.21 -5.57 -9.39
N LEU A 7 15.71 -4.42 -8.96
CA LEU A 7 16.49 -3.40 -8.28
C LEU A 7 16.91 -3.80 -6.85
N GLY A 8 16.19 -4.71 -6.20
CA GLY A 8 16.47 -5.15 -4.83
C GLY A 8 17.79 -5.91 -4.64
N ASN A 9 18.41 -6.35 -5.72
CA ASN A 9 19.76 -6.92 -5.69
C ASN A 9 20.85 -5.86 -5.50
N GLU A 10 20.56 -4.59 -5.82
CA GLU A 10 21.54 -3.51 -5.86
C GLU A 10 21.27 -2.41 -4.83
N TYR A 11 19.99 -2.24 -4.45
CA TYR A 11 19.56 -1.16 -3.57
C TYR A 11 18.83 -1.70 -2.34
N SER A 12 18.97 -1.00 -1.22
CA SER A 12 18.27 -1.39 0.00
C SER A 12 16.74 -1.24 -0.14
N VAL A 13 15.99 -2.12 0.54
CA VAL A 13 14.52 -2.08 0.60
C VAL A 13 13.99 -0.69 0.98
N ILE A 14 14.65 -0.06 1.97
CA ILE A 14 14.23 1.25 2.49
C ILE A 14 14.49 2.34 1.46
N GLN A 15 15.65 2.29 0.78
CA GLN A 15 15.96 3.23 -0.29
C GLN A 15 14.93 3.15 -1.42
N LEU A 16 14.60 1.95 -1.88
CA LEU A 16 13.58 1.73 -2.91
C LEU A 16 12.20 2.24 -2.45
N ALA A 17 11.83 2.02 -1.18
CA ALA A 17 10.57 2.51 -0.64
C ALA A 17 10.52 4.04 -0.58
N VAL A 18 11.59 4.70 -0.14
CA VAL A 18 11.68 6.16 -0.06
C VAL A 18 11.58 6.78 -1.46
N PHE A 19 12.39 6.30 -2.43
CA PHE A 19 12.35 6.82 -3.81
C PHE A 19 10.97 6.64 -4.46
N ARG A 20 10.39 5.45 -4.33
CA ARG A 20 9.05 5.17 -4.83
C ARG A 20 8.00 6.12 -4.24
N ASN A 21 8.07 6.37 -2.93
CA ASN A 21 7.10 7.23 -2.26
C ASN A 21 7.29 8.70 -2.62
N ILE A 22 8.54 9.17 -2.77
CA ILE A 22 8.83 10.53 -3.26
C ILE A 22 8.30 10.70 -4.70
N ALA A 23 8.58 9.76 -5.60
CA ALA A 23 8.07 9.81 -6.96
C ALA A 23 6.52 9.72 -7.03
N GLY A 24 5.88 9.10 -6.04
CA GLY A 24 4.43 9.07 -5.87
C GLY A 24 3.80 10.44 -5.61
N VAL A 25 4.59 11.47 -5.34
CA VAL A 25 4.12 12.88 -5.24
C VAL A 25 3.69 13.41 -6.61
N ILE A 26 4.28 12.92 -7.71
CA ILE A 26 3.99 13.42 -9.07
C ILE A 26 2.50 13.29 -9.43
N PRO A 27 1.87 12.10 -9.38
CA PRO A 27 0.44 11.97 -9.66
C PRO A 27 -0.45 12.71 -8.66
N LEU A 28 0.01 12.87 -7.42
CA LEU A 28 -0.71 13.65 -6.41
C LEU A 28 -0.72 15.14 -6.76
N ILE A 29 0.41 15.72 -7.17
CA ILE A 29 0.47 17.12 -7.62
C ILE A 29 -0.47 17.31 -8.80
N LEU A 30 -0.44 16.40 -9.77
CA LEU A 30 -1.35 16.45 -10.93
C LEU A 30 -2.82 16.44 -10.49
N LEU A 31 -3.18 15.57 -9.55
CA LEU A 31 -4.55 15.52 -9.00
C LEU A 31 -4.93 16.85 -8.34
N ILE A 32 -4.06 17.42 -7.49
CA ILE A 32 -4.30 18.70 -6.79
C ILE A 32 -4.51 19.85 -7.81
N LEU A 33 -3.74 19.88 -8.88
CA LEU A 33 -3.87 20.89 -9.93
C LEU A 33 -5.17 20.74 -10.72
N LEU A 34 -5.54 19.50 -11.08
CA LEU A 34 -6.77 19.21 -11.81
C LEU A 34 -8.03 19.50 -10.97
N THR A 35 -7.99 19.21 -9.67
CA THR A 35 -9.12 19.48 -8.75
C THR A 35 -9.15 20.90 -8.23
N LYS A 36 -8.11 21.71 -8.52
CA LYS A 36 -7.94 23.08 -8.02
C LYS A 36 -7.96 23.19 -6.49
N GLU A 37 -7.51 22.14 -5.79
CA GLU A 37 -7.56 22.07 -4.33
C GLU A 37 -6.36 22.75 -3.64
N TYR A 38 -5.42 23.33 -4.37
CA TYR A 38 -4.19 23.92 -3.83
C TYR A 38 -4.44 25.01 -2.77
N PHE A 39 -5.57 25.72 -2.79
CA PHE A 39 -5.94 26.70 -1.74
C PHE A 39 -6.67 26.08 -0.54
N THR A 40 -7.24 24.88 -0.69
CA THR A 40 -8.11 24.29 0.32
C THR A 40 -7.53 23.08 1.02
N ILE A 41 -6.44 22.52 0.45
CA ILE A 41 -5.86 21.23 0.90
C ILE A 41 -5.36 21.30 2.36
N PHE A 42 -4.94 22.46 2.84
CA PHE A 42 -4.51 22.66 4.23
C PHE A 42 -5.60 23.24 5.15
N LYS A 43 -6.83 23.47 4.63
CA LYS A 43 -7.93 23.95 5.47
C LYS A 43 -8.57 22.80 6.26
N ASN A 44 -9.19 23.14 7.40
CA ASN A 44 -9.96 22.18 8.23
C ASN A 44 -9.14 20.95 8.67
N LEU A 45 -7.89 21.17 9.08
CA LEU A 45 -7.04 20.13 9.67
C LEU A 45 -7.41 19.99 11.15
N ASN A 46 -8.12 18.92 11.49
CA ASN A 46 -8.41 18.59 12.87
C ASN A 46 -7.44 17.49 13.38
N LYS A 47 -7.32 17.38 14.70
CA LYS A 47 -6.42 16.40 15.35
C LYS A 47 -6.72 14.97 14.91
N THR A 48 -8.00 14.62 14.80
CA THR A 48 -8.43 13.27 14.38
C THR A 48 -7.93 12.93 12.97
N PHE A 49 -8.11 13.84 12.01
CA PHE A 49 -7.62 13.65 10.65
C PHE A 49 -6.11 13.45 10.59
N ILE A 50 -5.35 14.30 11.30
CA ILE A 50 -3.88 14.20 11.33
C ILE A 50 -3.44 12.89 11.95
N THR A 51 -4.04 12.48 13.09
CA THR A 51 -3.71 11.22 13.75
C THR A 51 -4.02 10.00 12.87
N LEU A 52 -5.19 9.97 12.22
CA LEU A 52 -5.56 8.88 11.32
C LEU A 52 -4.63 8.84 10.09
N SER A 53 -4.30 9.99 9.52
CA SER A 53 -3.35 10.08 8.39
C SER A 53 -1.95 9.64 8.78
N PHE A 54 -1.50 9.93 10.01
CA PHE A 54 -0.24 9.48 10.55
C PHE A 54 -0.17 7.94 10.63
N PHE A 55 -1.14 7.31 11.30
CA PHE A 55 -1.17 5.85 11.38
C PHE A 55 -1.34 5.19 10.02
N ARG A 56 -2.11 5.79 9.12
CA ARG A 56 -2.25 5.32 7.75
C ARG A 56 -0.94 5.42 6.98
N GLY A 57 -0.20 6.52 7.13
CA GLY A 57 1.12 6.73 6.52
C GLY A 57 2.14 5.70 6.99
N LEU A 58 2.20 5.43 8.30
CA LEU A 58 3.06 4.38 8.87
C LEU A 58 2.65 2.97 8.38
N GLY A 59 1.35 2.69 8.31
CA GLY A 59 0.84 1.43 7.76
C GLY A 59 1.25 1.22 6.29
N PHE A 60 1.19 2.26 5.47
CA PHE A 60 1.68 2.23 4.09
C PHE A 60 3.20 2.02 4.00
N LEU A 61 3.96 2.64 4.89
CA LEU A 61 5.41 2.44 4.96
C LEU A 61 5.73 1.00 5.31
N ALA A 62 5.12 0.45 6.35
CA ALA A 62 5.28 -0.93 6.77
C ALA A 62 4.91 -1.91 5.63
N MET A 63 3.75 -1.69 4.98
CA MET A 63 3.31 -2.46 3.83
C MET A 63 4.36 -2.46 2.71
N ASN A 64 4.91 -1.29 2.35
CA ASN A 64 5.92 -1.19 1.29
C ASN A 64 7.21 -1.93 1.66
N ILE A 65 7.68 -1.81 2.89
CA ILE A 65 8.88 -2.51 3.37
C ILE A 65 8.64 -4.01 3.34
N PHE A 66 7.54 -4.50 3.90
CA PHE A 66 7.24 -5.93 3.96
C PHE A 66 7.08 -6.55 2.58
N ILE A 67 6.36 -5.92 1.65
CA ILE A 67 6.23 -6.47 0.30
C ILE A 67 7.55 -6.45 -0.46
N PHE A 68 8.41 -5.45 -0.26
CA PHE A 68 9.72 -5.41 -0.91
C PHE A 68 10.65 -6.52 -0.37
N ILE A 69 10.68 -6.71 0.96
CA ILE A 69 11.38 -7.86 1.55
C ILE A 69 10.86 -9.17 0.95
N SER A 70 9.55 -9.30 0.80
CA SER A 70 8.92 -10.51 0.25
C SER A 70 9.38 -10.80 -1.17
N VAL A 71 9.25 -9.83 -2.08
CA VAL A 71 9.53 -10.06 -3.51
C VAL A 71 11.03 -10.21 -3.82
N ILE A 72 11.90 -9.69 -2.94
CA ILE A 72 13.35 -9.87 -3.06
C ILE A 72 13.75 -11.28 -2.62
N ASN A 73 13.19 -11.79 -1.52
CA ASN A 73 13.63 -13.03 -0.88
C ASN A 73 12.81 -14.27 -1.24
N LEU A 74 11.64 -14.12 -1.85
CA LEU A 74 10.78 -15.22 -2.27
C LEU A 74 10.63 -15.26 -3.78
N GLU A 75 10.19 -16.40 -4.30
CA GLU A 75 9.68 -16.46 -5.65
C GLU A 75 8.47 -15.51 -5.79
N PHE A 76 8.46 -14.76 -6.90
CA PHE A 76 7.43 -13.73 -7.13
C PHE A 76 6.00 -14.25 -7.00
N ALA A 77 5.74 -15.44 -7.55
CA ALA A 77 4.43 -16.10 -7.49
C ALA A 77 4.02 -16.37 -6.03
N THR A 78 4.92 -16.89 -5.21
CA THR A 78 4.67 -17.19 -3.79
C THR A 78 4.42 -15.90 -2.99
N ALA A 79 5.27 -14.86 -3.17
CA ALA A 79 5.10 -13.58 -2.50
C ALA A 79 3.74 -12.93 -2.83
N MET A 80 3.35 -12.92 -4.11
CA MET A 80 2.08 -12.34 -4.55
C MET A 80 0.88 -13.16 -4.06
N THR A 81 0.93 -14.50 -4.14
CA THR A 81 -0.17 -15.35 -3.65
C THR A 81 -0.47 -15.09 -2.18
N LEU A 82 0.56 -15.02 -1.34
CA LEU A 82 0.37 -14.74 0.08
C LEU A 82 -0.13 -13.31 0.33
N THR A 83 0.31 -12.33 -0.46
CA THR A 83 -0.18 -10.94 -0.35
C THR A 83 -1.66 -10.83 -0.73
N PHE A 84 -2.14 -11.64 -1.67
CA PHE A 84 -3.55 -11.72 -2.03
C PHE A 84 -4.45 -12.31 -0.93
N SER A 85 -3.91 -12.62 0.25
CA SER A 85 -4.72 -12.84 1.46
C SER A 85 -5.31 -11.55 2.04
N SER A 86 -4.91 -10.36 1.57
CA SER A 86 -5.38 -9.06 2.07
C SER A 86 -6.90 -8.91 2.13
N PRO A 87 -7.72 -9.36 1.16
CA PRO A 87 -9.17 -9.26 1.24
C PRO A 87 -9.76 -9.99 2.45
N PHE A 88 -9.17 -11.12 2.88
CA PHE A 88 -9.61 -11.79 4.10
C PHE A 88 -9.42 -10.91 5.33
N PHE A 89 -8.23 -10.29 5.48
CA PHE A 89 -7.95 -9.40 6.60
C PHE A 89 -8.82 -8.14 6.56
N ILE A 90 -9.10 -7.56 5.37
CA ILE A 90 -10.00 -6.42 5.23
C ILE A 90 -11.40 -6.79 5.71
N VAL A 91 -11.92 -7.95 5.34
CA VAL A 91 -13.24 -8.41 5.77
C VAL A 91 -13.26 -8.67 7.28
N ILE A 92 -12.27 -9.38 7.81
CA ILE A 92 -12.16 -9.63 9.26
C ILE A 92 -12.13 -8.31 10.03
N PHE A 93 -11.27 -7.38 9.65
CA PHE A 93 -11.13 -6.09 10.32
C PHE A 93 -12.38 -5.21 10.14
N SER A 94 -13.08 -5.30 8.99
CA SER A 94 -14.34 -4.56 8.82
C SER A 94 -15.43 -5.04 9.76
N ILE A 95 -15.47 -6.34 10.07
CA ILE A 95 -16.40 -6.89 11.09
C ILE A 95 -16.07 -6.31 12.47
N PHE A 96 -14.80 -6.36 12.87
CA PHE A 96 -14.39 -5.95 14.22
C PHE A 96 -14.43 -4.43 14.41
N PHE A 97 -13.91 -3.65 13.47
CA PHE A 97 -13.72 -2.21 13.62
C PHE A 97 -14.89 -1.39 13.06
N LEU A 98 -15.48 -1.81 11.94
CA LEU A 98 -16.57 -1.08 11.26
C LEU A 98 -17.94 -1.68 11.57
N LYS A 99 -17.99 -2.82 12.27
CA LYS A 99 -19.22 -3.58 12.60
C LYS A 99 -20.03 -3.96 11.35
N ASP A 100 -19.34 -4.20 10.23
CA ASP A 100 -19.96 -4.62 8.98
C ASP A 100 -20.62 -5.98 9.13
N LYS A 101 -21.84 -6.11 8.65
CA LYS A 101 -22.52 -7.41 8.54
C LYS A 101 -22.16 -8.07 7.22
N ILE A 102 -21.38 -9.14 7.28
CA ILE A 102 -20.86 -9.84 6.11
C ILE A 102 -21.70 -11.09 5.85
N GLY A 103 -22.39 -11.11 4.71
CA GLY A 103 -23.15 -12.29 4.28
C GLY A 103 -22.26 -13.35 3.61
N ILE A 104 -22.83 -14.57 3.50
CA ILE A 104 -22.12 -15.72 2.91
C ILE A 104 -21.61 -15.46 1.50
N TYR A 105 -22.36 -14.70 0.69
CA TYR A 105 -21.95 -14.38 -0.69
C TYR A 105 -20.62 -13.63 -0.77
N ARG A 106 -20.31 -12.71 0.17
CA ARG A 106 -19.03 -12.00 0.20
C ARG A 106 -17.89 -12.92 0.62
N TRP A 107 -18.11 -13.77 1.61
CA TRP A 107 -17.14 -14.78 2.01
C TRP A 107 -16.84 -15.73 0.85
N SER A 108 -17.87 -16.23 0.15
CA SER A 108 -17.70 -17.10 -1.01
C SER A 108 -16.91 -16.42 -2.13
N ALA A 109 -17.23 -15.15 -2.44
CA ALA A 109 -16.51 -14.40 -3.48
C ALA A 109 -15.01 -14.26 -3.17
N ILE A 110 -14.66 -13.91 -1.92
CA ILE A 110 -13.27 -13.77 -1.49
C ILE A 110 -12.55 -15.13 -1.54
N PHE A 111 -13.21 -16.19 -1.06
CA PHE A 111 -12.63 -17.51 -1.04
C PHE A 111 -12.40 -18.07 -2.46
N ILE A 112 -13.37 -17.92 -3.35
CA ILE A 112 -13.26 -18.34 -4.77
C ILE A 112 -12.18 -17.51 -5.48
N GLY A 113 -12.16 -16.19 -5.27
CA GLY A 113 -11.12 -15.33 -5.84
C GLY A 113 -9.72 -15.74 -5.39
N PHE A 114 -9.53 -16.02 -4.10
CA PHE A 114 -8.25 -16.49 -3.57
C PHE A 114 -7.84 -17.86 -4.15
N LEU A 115 -8.78 -18.79 -4.27
CA LEU A 115 -8.51 -20.07 -4.94
C LEU A 115 -8.06 -19.86 -6.39
N GLY A 116 -8.69 -18.92 -7.12
CA GLY A 116 -8.27 -18.55 -8.46
C GLY A 116 -6.82 -18.06 -8.51
N VAL A 117 -6.42 -17.21 -7.56
CA VAL A 117 -5.03 -16.73 -7.44
C VAL A 117 -4.06 -17.90 -7.17
N VAL A 118 -4.39 -18.79 -6.24
CA VAL A 118 -3.57 -19.99 -5.95
C VAL A 118 -3.38 -20.86 -7.18
N LEU A 119 -4.45 -21.09 -7.94
CA LEU A 119 -4.40 -21.92 -9.16
C LEU A 119 -3.54 -21.29 -10.26
N ILE A 120 -3.60 -19.97 -10.43
CA ILE A 120 -2.85 -19.24 -11.47
C ILE A 120 -1.37 -19.10 -11.08
N MET A 121 -1.12 -18.66 -9.86
CA MET A 121 0.23 -18.36 -9.37
C MET A 121 1.06 -19.61 -9.07
N LYS A 122 0.41 -20.74 -8.72
CA LYS A 122 1.06 -22.02 -8.39
C LYS A 122 2.23 -21.84 -7.42
N PRO A 123 1.98 -21.33 -6.20
CA PRO A 123 3.04 -21.06 -5.24
C PRO A 123 3.87 -22.32 -4.97
N THR A 124 5.17 -22.14 -4.82
CA THR A 124 6.12 -23.24 -4.58
C THR A 124 6.18 -23.63 -3.10
N SER A 125 7.00 -24.65 -2.79
CA SER A 125 7.28 -25.07 -1.40
C SER A 125 7.95 -23.98 -0.54
N GLU A 126 8.43 -22.91 -1.17
CA GLU A 126 8.94 -21.70 -0.46
C GLU A 126 7.91 -21.04 0.46
N ILE A 127 6.63 -21.41 0.35
CA ILE A 127 5.56 -20.94 1.27
C ILE A 127 5.90 -21.23 2.75
N PHE A 128 6.73 -22.22 3.02
CA PHE A 128 7.21 -22.58 4.37
C PHE A 128 8.52 -21.86 4.76
N ASN A 129 9.04 -20.95 3.93
CA ASN A 129 10.21 -20.15 4.23
C ASN A 129 9.86 -19.10 5.32
N PHE A 130 10.85 -18.74 6.17
CA PHE A 130 10.72 -17.66 7.15
C PHE A 130 10.24 -16.34 6.52
N TYR A 131 10.72 -16.03 5.31
CA TYR A 131 10.32 -14.82 4.59
C TYR A 131 8.84 -14.78 4.20
N SER A 132 8.12 -15.90 4.25
CA SER A 132 6.67 -15.97 3.94
C SER A 132 5.79 -15.25 4.96
N ILE A 133 6.34 -14.88 6.13
CA ILE A 133 5.64 -14.02 7.09
C ILE A 133 5.44 -12.59 6.55
N PHE A 134 6.38 -12.07 5.75
CA PHE A 134 6.34 -10.68 5.30
C PHE A 134 5.19 -10.37 4.33
N PRO A 135 4.82 -11.20 3.33
CA PRO A 135 3.64 -10.93 2.52
C PRO A 135 2.32 -11.01 3.33
N ILE A 136 2.27 -11.82 4.38
CA ILE A 136 1.13 -11.85 5.30
C ILE A 136 1.07 -10.54 6.11
N LEU A 137 2.21 -10.08 6.63
CA LEU A 137 2.30 -8.78 7.31
C LEU A 137 1.95 -7.62 6.36
N THR A 138 2.32 -7.72 5.07
CA THR A 138 1.89 -6.79 4.01
C THR A 138 0.36 -6.75 3.91
N ALA A 139 -0.27 -7.92 3.83
CA ALA A 139 -1.73 -8.04 3.73
C ALA A 139 -2.45 -7.45 4.96
N ILE A 140 -1.92 -7.69 6.15
CA ILE A 140 -2.44 -7.12 7.41
C ILE A 140 -2.25 -5.59 7.43
N ALA A 141 -1.06 -5.09 7.09
CA ALA A 141 -0.78 -3.66 7.05
C ALA A 141 -1.67 -2.94 6.02
N TRP A 142 -1.86 -3.52 4.84
CA TRP A 142 -2.80 -3.03 3.84
C TRP A 142 -4.22 -2.96 4.39
N ALA A 143 -4.73 -4.04 4.96
CA ALA A 143 -6.06 -4.10 5.56
C ALA A 143 -6.26 -3.01 6.63
N MET A 144 -5.27 -2.80 7.50
CA MET A 144 -5.32 -1.72 8.50
C MET A 144 -5.39 -0.33 7.86
N THR A 145 -4.63 -0.07 6.78
CA THR A 145 -4.70 1.22 6.09
C THR A 145 -6.06 1.48 5.45
N VAL A 146 -6.73 0.43 4.97
CA VAL A 146 -8.10 0.49 4.45
C VAL A 146 -9.11 0.80 5.56
N ILE A 147 -8.99 0.14 6.69
CA ILE A 147 -9.87 0.39 7.85
C ILE A 147 -9.69 1.81 8.38
N ILE A 148 -8.44 2.27 8.55
CA ILE A 148 -8.15 3.64 8.99
C ILE A 148 -8.76 4.65 8.02
N LEU A 149 -8.71 4.41 6.70
CA LEU A 149 -9.33 5.27 5.69
C LEU A 149 -10.84 5.44 5.93
N LYS A 150 -11.53 4.39 6.39
CA LYS A 150 -12.98 4.45 6.68
C LYS A 150 -13.30 5.29 7.90
N PHE A 151 -12.37 5.49 8.82
CA PHE A 151 -12.54 6.39 9.97
C PHE A 151 -12.25 7.86 9.63
N ILE A 152 -11.65 8.16 8.48
CA ILE A 152 -11.41 9.54 8.05
C ILE A 152 -12.76 10.19 7.68
N PRO A 153 -13.13 11.35 8.27
CA PRO A 153 -14.40 12.02 8.00
C PRO A 153 -14.59 12.35 6.50
N GLU A 154 -15.84 12.33 6.04
CA GLU A 154 -16.18 12.53 4.63
C GLU A 154 -15.82 13.92 4.07
N GLY A 155 -15.69 14.93 4.91
CA GLY A 155 -15.32 16.29 4.50
C GLY A 155 -13.90 16.49 3.99
N HIS A 156 -13.07 15.42 3.94
CA HIS A 156 -11.70 15.47 3.43
C HIS A 156 -11.63 14.87 2.02
N SER A 157 -11.02 15.59 1.06
CA SER A 157 -10.87 15.11 -0.31
C SER A 157 -9.85 13.97 -0.44
N THR A 158 -9.94 13.21 -1.53
CA THR A 158 -8.98 12.14 -1.87
C THR A 158 -7.55 12.68 -1.94
N ALA A 159 -7.35 13.85 -2.57
CA ALA A 159 -6.03 14.47 -2.69
C ALA A 159 -5.46 14.83 -1.31
N LYS A 160 -6.28 15.39 -0.42
CA LYS A 160 -5.88 15.73 0.93
C LYS A 160 -5.49 14.51 1.76
N ILE A 161 -6.28 13.43 1.71
CA ILE A 161 -5.99 12.18 2.39
C ILE A 161 -4.68 11.59 1.89
N GLN A 162 -4.50 11.55 0.56
CA GLN A 162 -3.27 11.02 -0.04
C GLN A 162 -2.05 11.87 0.32
N LEU A 163 -2.17 13.20 0.31
CA LEU A 163 -1.08 14.11 0.67
C LEU A 163 -0.56 13.83 2.09
N PHE A 164 -1.46 13.83 3.08
CA PHE A 164 -1.06 13.63 4.47
C PHE A 164 -0.55 12.20 4.73
N THR A 165 -1.15 11.20 4.11
CA THR A 165 -0.65 9.83 4.15
C THR A 165 0.78 9.75 3.60
N LEU A 166 1.03 10.39 2.46
CA LEU A 166 2.33 10.36 1.80
C LEU A 166 3.40 11.15 2.58
N ILE A 167 3.05 12.30 3.16
CA ILE A 167 3.95 13.07 4.03
C ILE A 167 4.46 12.19 5.18
N PHE A 168 3.56 11.53 5.93
CA PHE A 168 3.97 10.70 7.06
C PHE A 168 4.72 9.43 6.62
N ASN A 169 4.35 8.86 5.49
CA ASN A 169 5.07 7.74 4.90
C ASN A 169 6.50 8.12 4.50
N VAL A 170 6.68 9.25 3.80
CA VAL A 170 8.01 9.72 3.37
C VAL A 170 8.85 10.12 4.58
N ILE A 171 8.29 10.85 5.55
CA ILE A 171 9.02 11.22 6.77
C ILE A 171 9.48 9.96 7.51
N GLY A 172 8.60 9.00 7.74
CA GLY A 172 8.95 7.73 8.39
C GLY A 172 10.00 6.95 7.61
N GLY A 173 9.88 6.89 6.29
CA GLY A 173 10.84 6.24 5.40
C GLY A 173 12.21 6.90 5.43
N VAL A 174 12.27 8.24 5.39
CA VAL A 174 13.52 9.00 5.47
C VAL A 174 14.21 8.81 6.83
N ILE A 175 13.45 8.83 7.93
CA ILE A 175 13.99 8.54 9.27
C ILE A 175 14.61 7.14 9.30
N LEU A 176 13.88 6.12 8.82
CA LEU A 176 14.40 4.76 8.75
C LEU A 176 15.64 4.66 7.84
N TYR A 177 15.64 5.37 6.73
CA TYR A 177 16.76 5.41 5.80
C TYR A 177 18.06 5.89 6.49
N PHE A 178 17.99 6.98 7.26
CA PHE A 178 19.16 7.49 7.99
C PHE A 178 19.61 6.61 9.16
N ILE A 179 18.68 5.85 9.76
CA ILE A 179 19.01 4.96 10.89
C ILE A 179 19.63 3.65 10.42
N THR A 180 19.16 3.09 9.28
CA THR A 180 19.43 1.69 8.94
C THR A 180 20.35 1.51 7.74
N SER A 181 20.50 2.51 6.87
CA SER A 181 21.10 2.25 5.56
C SER A 181 22.49 2.82 5.38
N GLY A 182 23.38 1.98 4.84
CA GLY A 182 24.41 2.50 3.97
C GLY A 182 23.76 3.14 2.74
N HIS A 183 24.08 4.39 2.47
CA HIS A 183 23.71 5.06 1.23
C HIS A 183 24.32 4.34 0.04
N VAL A 184 23.50 3.90 -0.91
CA VAL A 184 23.96 3.40 -2.20
C VAL A 184 23.65 4.45 -3.24
N GLU A 185 24.68 4.97 -3.90
CA GLU A 185 24.50 5.90 -5.01
C GLU A 185 23.71 5.25 -6.14
N ILE A 186 22.88 6.03 -6.83
CA ILE A 186 22.13 5.54 -7.98
C ILE A 186 23.13 5.25 -9.10
N LYS A 187 23.24 4.00 -9.49
CA LYS A 187 24.27 3.50 -10.39
C LYS A 187 24.04 3.90 -11.84
N SER A 188 22.78 4.03 -12.25
CA SER A 188 22.44 4.37 -13.63
C SER A 188 21.21 5.28 -13.75
N ILE A 189 21.10 5.97 -14.87
CA ILE A 189 19.91 6.77 -15.23
C ILE A 189 18.70 5.86 -15.45
N GLU A 190 18.91 4.63 -15.88
CA GLU A 190 17.89 3.63 -16.09
C GLU A 190 17.26 3.22 -14.76
N ASP A 191 18.06 2.95 -13.71
CA ASP A 191 17.58 2.62 -12.38
C ASP A 191 16.75 3.77 -11.78
N PHE A 192 17.24 5.02 -11.95
CA PHE A 192 16.49 6.19 -11.52
C PHE A 192 15.13 6.30 -12.21
N PHE A 193 15.09 6.05 -13.53
CA PHE A 193 13.84 6.04 -14.28
C PHE A 193 12.90 4.93 -13.82
N LEU A 194 13.41 3.72 -13.63
CA LEU A 194 12.62 2.58 -13.15
C LEU A 194 12.05 2.83 -11.74
N MET A 195 12.85 3.37 -10.81
CA MET A 195 12.37 3.75 -9.47
C MET A 195 11.26 4.81 -9.55
N THR A 196 11.46 5.84 -10.38
CA THR A 196 10.49 6.91 -10.59
C THR A 196 9.19 6.37 -11.18
N LEU A 197 9.28 5.51 -12.18
CA LEU A 197 8.11 4.86 -12.81
C LEU A 197 7.29 4.04 -11.80
N THR A 198 7.96 3.25 -10.95
CA THR A 198 7.26 2.50 -9.89
C THR A 198 6.54 3.42 -8.90
N GLY A 199 7.10 4.59 -8.62
CA GLY A 199 6.50 5.59 -7.75
C GLY A 199 5.28 6.26 -8.38
N ILE A 200 5.36 6.64 -9.65
CA ILE A 200 4.23 7.24 -10.39
C ILE A 200 3.07 6.25 -10.46
N LEU A 201 3.33 5.01 -10.86
CA LEU A 201 2.30 3.97 -10.95
C LEU A 201 1.70 3.65 -9.57
N GLY A 202 2.56 3.52 -8.54
CA GLY A 202 2.12 3.25 -7.18
C GLY A 202 1.33 4.40 -6.56
N GLY A 203 1.74 5.65 -6.80
CA GLY A 203 1.02 6.84 -6.34
C GLY A 203 -0.35 6.98 -7.01
N THR A 204 -0.42 6.73 -8.33
CA THR A 204 -1.68 6.72 -9.07
C THR A 204 -2.62 5.64 -8.52
N ALA A 205 -2.12 4.42 -8.34
CA ALA A 205 -2.90 3.34 -7.75
C ALA A 205 -3.42 3.70 -6.35
N ALA A 206 -2.59 4.29 -5.49
CA ALA A 206 -3.00 4.70 -4.14
C ALA A 206 -4.14 5.73 -4.16
N ILE A 207 -4.11 6.69 -5.09
CA ILE A 207 -5.20 7.67 -5.29
C ILE A 207 -6.50 6.96 -5.69
N LEU A 208 -6.42 6.06 -6.68
CA LEU A 208 -7.57 5.30 -7.17
C LEU A 208 -8.16 4.40 -6.08
N PHE A 209 -7.32 3.77 -5.25
CA PHE A 209 -7.76 2.97 -4.11
C PHE A 209 -8.49 3.82 -3.06
N ILE A 210 -7.97 5.00 -2.70
CA ILE A 210 -8.68 5.90 -1.77
C ILE A 210 -10.06 6.23 -2.33
N TYR A 211 -10.13 6.62 -3.59
CA TYR A 211 -11.38 6.96 -4.25
C TYR A 211 -12.38 5.80 -4.22
N SER A 212 -11.96 4.62 -4.66
CA SER A 212 -12.79 3.42 -4.72
C SER A 212 -13.28 2.97 -3.34
N TYR A 213 -12.39 2.91 -2.36
CA TYR A 213 -12.76 2.54 -0.99
C TYR A 213 -13.66 3.55 -0.29
N ARG A 214 -13.71 4.80 -0.74
CA ARG A 214 -14.65 5.79 -0.21
C ARG A 214 -16.05 5.69 -0.81
N LEU A 215 -16.19 5.15 -2.02
CA LEU A 215 -17.49 5.01 -2.68
C LEU A 215 -18.34 3.87 -2.09
N ILE A 216 -17.71 2.78 -1.64
CA ILE A 216 -18.40 1.59 -1.15
C ILE A 216 -17.81 1.07 0.16
N SER A 217 -18.51 0.15 0.86
CA SER A 217 -17.97 -0.45 2.10
C SER A 217 -16.68 -1.22 1.84
N ALA A 218 -15.78 -1.26 2.84
CA ALA A 218 -14.49 -1.93 2.75
C ALA A 218 -14.65 -3.42 2.37
N SER A 219 -15.60 -4.11 2.98
CA SER A 219 -15.89 -5.51 2.70
C SER A 219 -16.42 -5.78 1.30
N LYS A 220 -17.14 -4.82 0.67
CA LYS A 220 -17.56 -4.96 -0.74
C LYS A 220 -16.39 -4.76 -1.68
N MET A 221 -15.56 -3.73 -1.44
CA MET A 221 -14.41 -3.43 -2.28
C MET A 221 -13.37 -4.56 -2.23
N ALA A 222 -13.15 -5.18 -1.08
CA ALA A 222 -12.24 -6.31 -0.91
C ALA A 222 -12.51 -7.47 -1.89
N SER A 223 -13.78 -7.70 -2.26
CA SER A 223 -14.14 -8.74 -3.24
C SER A 223 -13.67 -8.45 -4.67
N PHE A 224 -13.22 -7.22 -4.96
CA PHE A 224 -12.71 -6.80 -6.27
C PHE A 224 -11.17 -6.64 -6.30
N GLU A 225 -10.46 -7.05 -5.24
CA GLU A 225 -8.99 -7.01 -5.20
C GLU A 225 -8.31 -8.19 -5.91
N TYR A 226 -9.08 -9.16 -6.38
CA TYR A 226 -8.59 -10.33 -7.12
C TYR A 226 -8.53 -10.11 -8.63
#